data_6e2240943567a69b15fcfa34dd22cbee
#
_entry.id   6e2240943567a69b15fcfa34dd22cbee
#
_cell.length_a   1.000
_cell.length_b   1.000
_cell.length_c   1.000
_cell.angle_alpha   90.00
_cell.angle_beta   90.00
_cell.angle_gamma   90.00
#
_symmetry.space_group_name_H-M   'P 1'
#
loop_
_entity.id
_entity.type
_entity.pdbx_description
1 polymer ?
#
loop_
_entity_poly.entity_id
_entity_poly.type
_entity_poly.pdbx_seq_one_letter_code
_entity_poly.pdbx_strand_id
1 'polypeptide(L)'
;MESMLILLRGNSGSGKTTIAKAVQHVFGEEAVLISQDVFRREIFCVKDTPNNLASGLMKEAVLYAKGKVPMILVEGIYSREKYQDFLDFLMKLFPQKKLVYYFDLSFEETVKRHQTRMQRDYFSEETMRKWWLARDLLFPQESLKERLIKEGQTIAETVNQIMADYEEIRRRD
;
A
#
# COMPACT_ATOMS: atom_id res chain seq x y z
N MET A 1 6.76 -9.36 -20.75
CA MET A 1 7.40 -8.85 -19.51
C MET A 1 6.59 -9.33 -18.31
N GLU A 2 7.22 -9.81 -17.27
CA GLU A 2 6.54 -10.22 -16.05
C GLU A 2 6.49 -9.06 -15.05
N SER A 3 5.30 -8.77 -14.52
CA SER A 3 5.10 -7.69 -13.54
C SER A 3 5.10 -8.25 -12.13
N MET A 4 5.72 -7.53 -11.18
CA MET A 4 5.66 -7.81 -9.76
C MET A 4 4.73 -6.82 -9.05
N LEU A 5 3.87 -7.32 -8.16
CA LEU A 5 3.05 -6.51 -7.26
C LEU A 5 3.84 -6.13 -6.00
N ILE A 6 3.82 -4.87 -5.63
CA ILE A 6 4.20 -4.40 -4.29
C ILE A 6 2.99 -3.74 -3.65
N LEU A 7 2.45 -4.36 -2.60
CA LEU A 7 1.30 -3.88 -1.85
C LEU A 7 1.75 -3.30 -0.52
N LEU A 8 1.48 -2.00 -0.30
CA LEU A 8 1.79 -1.27 0.92
C LEU A 8 0.51 -0.96 1.69
N ARG A 9 0.32 -1.59 2.84
CA ARG A 9 -0.87 -1.46 3.70
C ARG A 9 -0.53 -0.90 5.08
N GLY A 10 -1.53 -0.36 5.76
CA GLY A 10 -1.42 0.13 7.13
C GLY A 10 -2.28 1.37 7.36
N ASN A 11 -2.34 1.83 8.61
CA ASN A 11 -3.21 2.93 9.03
C ASN A 11 -2.89 4.26 8.37
N SER A 12 -3.84 5.21 8.45
CA SER A 12 -3.61 6.59 8.04
C SER A 12 -2.42 7.18 8.80
N GLY A 13 -1.61 8.01 8.15
CA GLY A 13 -0.45 8.61 8.82
C GLY A 13 0.81 7.73 8.87
N SER A 14 0.76 6.46 8.46
CA SER A 14 1.90 5.54 8.59
C SER A 14 3.07 5.78 7.61
N GLY A 15 2.90 6.56 6.55
CA GLY A 15 3.97 6.89 5.60
C GLY A 15 3.95 6.10 4.28
N LYS A 16 2.95 5.23 4.05
CA LYS A 16 2.83 4.42 2.82
C LYS A 16 3.01 5.20 1.53
N THR A 17 2.26 6.29 1.37
CA THR A 17 2.32 7.13 0.16
C THR A 17 3.71 7.74 -0.06
N THR A 18 4.40 8.12 1.03
CA THR A 18 5.77 8.64 0.95
C THR A 18 6.72 7.57 0.44
N ILE A 19 6.64 6.38 1.00
CA ILE A 19 7.45 5.23 0.58
C ILE A 19 7.10 4.81 -0.85
N ALA A 20 5.82 4.70 -1.19
CA ALA A 20 5.38 4.33 -2.54
C ALA A 20 5.92 5.30 -3.61
N LYS A 21 5.84 6.61 -3.36
CA LYS A 21 6.38 7.64 -4.26
C LYS A 21 7.91 7.57 -4.35
N ALA A 22 8.60 7.31 -3.24
CA ALA A 22 10.05 7.17 -3.24
C ALA A 22 10.50 5.93 -4.05
N VAL A 23 9.83 4.79 -3.87
CA VAL A 23 10.09 3.58 -4.69
C VAL A 23 9.78 3.85 -6.16
N GLN A 24 8.62 4.46 -6.48
CA GLN A 24 8.27 4.83 -7.84
C GLN A 24 9.32 5.74 -8.48
N HIS A 25 9.84 6.71 -7.73
CA HIS A 25 10.87 7.62 -8.22
C HIS A 25 12.16 6.89 -8.63
N VAL A 26 12.54 5.84 -7.88
CA VAL A 26 13.71 5.01 -8.20
C VAL A 26 13.51 4.23 -9.51
N PHE A 27 12.30 3.73 -9.76
CA PHE A 27 11.98 2.96 -10.97
C PHE A 27 11.55 3.82 -12.16
N GLY A 28 11.18 5.07 -11.94
CA GLY A 28 10.72 5.97 -13.00
C GLY A 28 9.53 5.41 -13.78
N GLU A 29 9.65 5.34 -15.11
CA GLU A 29 8.59 4.85 -16.00
C GLU A 29 8.32 3.33 -15.89
N GLU A 30 9.19 2.59 -15.24
CA GLU A 30 9.05 1.15 -15.03
C GLU A 30 8.11 0.79 -13.88
N ALA A 31 7.58 1.77 -13.14
CA ALA A 31 6.66 1.55 -12.03
C ALA A 31 5.36 2.34 -12.16
N VAL A 32 4.24 1.65 -12.04
CA VAL A 32 2.90 2.27 -11.91
C VAL A 32 2.52 2.32 -10.44
N LEU A 33 2.07 3.48 -9.97
CA LEU A 33 1.54 3.67 -8.61
C LEU A 33 0.02 3.80 -8.64
N ILE A 34 -0.65 2.90 -7.94
CA ILE A 34 -2.10 2.87 -7.74
C ILE A 34 -2.39 3.19 -6.27
N SER A 35 -2.77 4.44 -6.01
CA SER A 35 -3.07 4.95 -4.66
C SER A 35 -4.56 4.93 -4.39
N GLN A 36 -4.97 4.24 -3.32
CA GLN A 36 -6.37 4.18 -2.88
C GLN A 36 -6.97 5.58 -2.70
N ASP A 37 -6.26 6.48 -2.05
CA ASP A 37 -6.77 7.82 -1.77
C ASP A 37 -6.92 8.66 -3.04
N VAL A 38 -6.01 8.54 -4.01
CA VAL A 38 -6.14 9.23 -5.31
C VAL A 38 -7.38 8.74 -6.04
N PHE A 39 -7.55 7.42 -6.21
CA PHE A 39 -8.71 6.88 -6.92
C PHE A 39 -10.02 7.22 -6.20
N ARG A 40 -10.06 7.09 -4.89
CA ARG A 40 -11.27 7.29 -4.11
C ARG A 40 -11.64 8.76 -3.92
N ARG A 41 -10.66 9.62 -3.60
CA ARG A 41 -10.90 11.01 -3.20
C ARG A 41 -10.82 11.99 -4.37
N GLU A 42 -9.86 11.80 -5.28
CA GLU A 42 -9.57 12.76 -6.34
C GLU A 42 -10.30 12.39 -7.64
N ILE A 43 -10.34 11.09 -8.02
CA ILE A 43 -10.96 10.67 -9.27
C ILE A 43 -12.47 10.47 -9.12
N PHE A 44 -12.92 9.72 -8.09
CA PHE A 44 -14.34 9.37 -7.93
C PHE A 44 -15.08 10.15 -6.87
N CYS A 45 -14.41 10.81 -5.93
CA CYS A 45 -15.02 11.52 -4.79
C CYS A 45 -16.03 10.65 -4.00
N VAL A 46 -15.71 9.36 -3.81
CA VAL A 46 -16.60 8.41 -3.13
C VAL A 46 -16.19 8.13 -1.68
N LYS A 47 -17.17 7.69 -0.89
CA LYS A 47 -16.94 7.26 0.50
C LYS A 47 -16.16 5.95 0.56
N ASP A 48 -15.48 5.71 1.68
CA ASP A 48 -14.73 4.49 1.96
C ASP A 48 -15.66 3.37 2.43
N THR A 49 -16.39 2.79 1.48
CA THR A 49 -17.35 1.71 1.70
C THR A 49 -16.92 0.44 0.95
N PRO A 50 -17.39 -0.76 1.37
CA PRO A 50 -17.18 -1.97 0.58
C PRO A 50 -17.64 -1.78 -0.87
N ASN A 51 -16.88 -2.35 -1.81
CA ASN A 51 -17.20 -2.36 -3.25
C ASN A 51 -17.50 -0.98 -3.86
N ASN A 52 -16.88 0.10 -3.33
CA ASN A 52 -17.01 1.42 -3.94
C ASN A 52 -16.45 1.46 -5.37
N LEU A 53 -16.90 2.43 -6.18
CA LEU A 53 -16.52 2.54 -7.60
C LEU A 53 -15.02 2.61 -7.84
N ALA A 54 -14.27 3.21 -6.90
CA ALA A 54 -12.82 3.30 -7.03
C ALA A 54 -12.15 1.92 -7.05
N SER A 55 -12.70 0.94 -6.30
CA SER A 55 -12.17 -0.43 -6.29
C SER A 55 -12.22 -1.09 -7.65
N GLY A 56 -13.28 -0.85 -8.43
CA GLY A 56 -13.42 -1.37 -9.80
C GLY A 56 -12.34 -0.81 -10.72
N LEU A 57 -12.18 0.52 -10.76
CA LEU A 57 -11.17 1.14 -11.62
C LEU A 57 -9.74 0.79 -11.17
N MET A 58 -9.48 0.64 -9.87
CA MET A 58 -8.17 0.16 -9.40
C MET A 58 -7.87 -1.26 -9.92
N LYS A 59 -8.87 -2.17 -9.97
CA LYS A 59 -8.70 -3.51 -10.58
C LYS A 59 -8.33 -3.40 -12.06
N GLU A 60 -9.04 -2.56 -12.81
CA GLU A 60 -8.76 -2.34 -14.24
C GLU A 60 -7.36 -1.72 -14.46
N ALA A 61 -6.96 -0.77 -13.62
CA ALA A 61 -5.63 -0.17 -13.69
C ALA A 61 -4.52 -1.20 -13.46
N VAL A 62 -4.70 -2.09 -12.47
CA VAL A 62 -3.77 -3.21 -12.21
C VAL A 62 -3.72 -4.17 -13.40
N LEU A 63 -4.87 -4.57 -13.94
CA LEU A 63 -4.95 -5.46 -15.12
C LEU A 63 -4.28 -4.83 -16.34
N TYR A 64 -4.55 -3.55 -16.57
CA TYR A 64 -3.95 -2.83 -17.69
C TYR A 64 -2.42 -2.72 -17.58
N ALA A 65 -1.89 -2.48 -16.38
CA ALA A 65 -0.45 -2.34 -16.15
C ALA A 65 0.29 -3.69 -16.19
N LYS A 66 -0.40 -4.79 -15.81
CA LYS A 66 0.22 -6.12 -15.77
C LYS A 66 0.72 -6.53 -17.15
N GLY A 67 1.98 -6.96 -17.20
CA GLY A 67 2.69 -7.33 -18.42
C GLY A 67 3.24 -6.14 -19.22
N LYS A 68 2.95 -4.89 -18.84
CA LYS A 68 3.43 -3.67 -19.52
C LYS A 68 4.51 -2.92 -18.74
N VAL A 69 4.52 -3.08 -17.42
CA VAL A 69 5.56 -2.52 -16.53
C VAL A 69 6.12 -3.60 -15.62
N PRO A 70 7.39 -3.53 -15.22
CA PRO A 70 8.00 -4.48 -14.28
C PRO A 70 7.38 -4.42 -12.89
N MET A 71 6.97 -3.23 -12.42
CA MET A 71 6.48 -3.01 -11.06
C MET A 71 5.12 -2.36 -11.03
N ILE A 72 4.22 -2.92 -10.21
CA ILE A 72 2.92 -2.34 -9.88
C ILE A 72 2.86 -2.11 -8.37
N LEU A 73 2.91 -0.84 -7.98
CA LEU A 73 2.79 -0.39 -6.60
C LEU A 73 1.32 -0.12 -6.30
N VAL A 74 0.79 -0.76 -5.27
CA VAL A 74 -0.57 -0.53 -4.77
C VAL A 74 -0.44 -0.08 -3.31
N GLU A 75 -0.95 1.10 -2.97
CA GLU A 75 -0.85 1.63 -1.60
C GLU A 75 -2.19 2.14 -1.07
N GLY A 76 -2.43 1.90 0.21
CA GLY A 76 -3.65 2.36 0.89
C GLY A 76 -3.84 1.72 2.26
N ILE A 77 -4.94 2.08 2.92
CA ILE A 77 -5.35 1.43 4.16
C ILE A 77 -5.78 -0.01 3.85
N TYR A 78 -6.64 -0.18 2.84
CA TYR A 78 -7.16 -1.47 2.37
C TYR A 78 -7.52 -2.41 3.54
N SER A 79 -8.44 -1.95 4.41
CA SER A 79 -8.94 -2.80 5.50
C SER A 79 -9.54 -4.08 4.93
N ARG A 80 -9.32 -5.22 5.60
CA ARG A 80 -9.88 -6.50 5.18
C ARG A 80 -11.41 -6.46 5.12
N GLU A 81 -12.03 -5.78 6.08
CA GLU A 81 -13.48 -5.62 6.13
C GLU A 81 -14.07 -5.00 4.85
N LYS A 82 -13.41 -3.97 4.30
CA LYS A 82 -13.95 -3.20 3.17
C LYS A 82 -13.40 -3.61 1.81
N TYR A 83 -12.19 -4.14 1.76
CA TYR A 83 -11.44 -4.39 0.53
C TYR A 83 -11.06 -5.84 0.32
N GLN A 84 -11.71 -6.79 1.01
CA GLN A 84 -11.37 -8.22 0.88
C GLN A 84 -11.39 -8.68 -0.58
N ASP A 85 -12.42 -8.32 -1.35
CA ASP A 85 -12.54 -8.70 -2.77
C ASP A 85 -11.42 -8.14 -3.65
N PHE A 86 -10.95 -6.92 -3.33
CA PHE A 86 -9.82 -6.31 -4.05
C PHE A 86 -8.50 -6.98 -3.66
N LEU A 87 -8.32 -7.26 -2.39
CA LEU A 87 -7.13 -7.95 -1.88
C LEU A 87 -7.04 -9.38 -2.42
N ASP A 88 -8.14 -10.13 -2.42
CA ASP A 88 -8.20 -11.48 -2.99
C ASP A 88 -7.92 -11.48 -4.50
N PHE A 89 -8.45 -10.48 -5.22
CA PHE A 89 -8.13 -10.27 -6.63
C PHE A 89 -6.61 -10.10 -6.83
N LEU A 90 -5.95 -9.23 -6.05
CA LEU A 90 -4.51 -9.02 -6.14
C LEU A 90 -3.73 -10.31 -5.84
N MET A 91 -4.11 -11.03 -4.78
CA MET A 91 -3.44 -12.27 -4.38
C MET A 91 -3.56 -13.37 -5.43
N LYS A 92 -4.71 -13.48 -6.10
CA LYS A 92 -4.95 -14.42 -7.21
C LYS A 92 -4.21 -14.02 -8.48
N LEU A 93 -4.18 -12.72 -8.79
CA LEU A 93 -3.53 -12.21 -10.00
C LEU A 93 -2.00 -12.30 -9.95
N PHE A 94 -1.42 -12.24 -8.75
CA PHE A 94 0.01 -12.33 -8.48
C PHE A 94 0.31 -13.46 -7.48
N PRO A 95 0.17 -14.73 -7.87
CA PRO A 95 0.31 -15.85 -6.92
C PRO A 95 1.73 -15.96 -6.33
N GLN A 96 2.77 -15.68 -7.12
CA GLN A 96 4.18 -15.80 -6.74
C GLN A 96 4.92 -14.46 -6.76
N LYS A 97 4.70 -13.62 -7.76
CA LYS A 97 5.39 -12.34 -7.97
C LYS A 97 4.73 -11.20 -7.20
N LYS A 98 4.79 -11.26 -5.87
CA LYS A 98 4.27 -10.21 -4.98
C LYS A 98 5.11 -10.01 -3.74
N LEU A 99 5.14 -8.78 -3.28
CA LEU A 99 5.63 -8.34 -1.99
C LEU A 99 4.51 -7.61 -1.27
N VAL A 100 4.21 -8.01 -0.04
CA VAL A 100 3.17 -7.40 0.77
C VAL A 100 3.80 -6.84 2.03
N TYR A 101 3.59 -5.55 2.29
CA TYR A 101 4.08 -4.86 3.47
C TYR A 101 2.93 -4.26 4.28
N TYR A 102 3.02 -4.41 5.59
CA TYR A 102 2.14 -3.75 6.54
C TYR A 102 2.94 -2.79 7.42
N PHE A 103 2.54 -1.53 7.48
CA PHE A 103 3.14 -0.50 8.33
C PHE A 103 2.58 -0.65 9.75
N ASP A 104 3.28 -1.45 10.56
CA ASP A 104 2.92 -1.82 11.94
C ASP A 104 3.48 -0.75 12.90
N LEU A 105 2.80 0.38 12.96
CA LEU A 105 3.15 1.53 13.81
C LEU A 105 2.11 1.70 14.91
N SER A 106 2.50 2.31 16.04
CA SER A 106 1.55 2.73 17.06
C SER A 106 0.65 3.85 16.57
N PHE A 107 -0.50 4.03 17.24
CA PHE A 107 -1.38 5.15 16.94
C PHE A 107 -0.66 6.48 17.15
N GLU A 108 0.09 6.60 18.25
CA GLU A 108 0.85 7.77 18.64
C GLU A 108 1.87 8.18 17.57
N GLU A 109 2.60 7.21 17.01
CA GLU A 109 3.56 7.47 15.94
C GLU A 109 2.86 7.94 14.66
N THR A 110 1.69 7.38 14.33
CA THR A 110 0.94 7.84 13.15
C THR A 110 0.39 9.25 13.31
N VAL A 111 -0.07 9.62 14.51
CA VAL A 111 -0.49 10.99 14.84
C VAL A 111 0.69 11.96 14.72
N LYS A 112 1.84 11.62 15.30
CA LYS A 112 3.07 12.41 15.21
C LYS A 112 3.46 12.66 13.75
N ARG A 113 3.48 11.61 12.93
CA ARG A 113 3.77 11.75 11.49
C ARG A 113 2.72 12.56 10.75
N HIS A 114 1.45 12.45 11.13
CA HIS A 114 0.38 13.23 10.53
C HIS A 114 0.57 14.73 10.79
N GLN A 115 0.95 15.13 12.01
CA GLN A 115 1.19 16.53 12.39
C GLN A 115 2.32 17.20 11.58
N THR A 116 3.25 16.44 11.03
CA THR A 116 4.36 16.98 10.21
C THR A 116 3.97 17.18 8.73
N ARG A 117 2.76 16.79 8.32
CA ARG A 117 2.32 16.86 6.91
C ARG A 117 1.64 18.20 6.60
N MET A 118 1.74 18.62 5.33
CA MET A 118 0.95 19.76 4.81
C MET A 118 -0.57 19.52 4.87
N GLN A 119 -0.99 18.26 4.92
CA GLN A 119 -2.39 17.82 4.96
C GLN A 119 -2.94 17.62 6.39
N ARG A 120 -2.23 18.08 7.42
CA ARG A 120 -2.63 17.94 8.84
C ARG A 120 -4.02 18.49 9.16
N ASP A 121 -4.47 19.47 8.39
CA ASP A 121 -5.74 20.16 8.61
C ASP A 121 -6.95 19.45 7.98
N TYR A 122 -6.74 18.37 7.20
CA TYR A 122 -7.84 17.66 6.54
C TYR A 122 -8.64 16.76 7.48
N PHE A 123 -8.03 16.26 8.56
CA PHE A 123 -8.73 15.46 9.58
C PHE A 123 -7.98 15.47 10.92
N SER A 124 -8.77 15.44 11.98
CA SER A 124 -8.28 15.50 13.36
C SER A 124 -7.77 14.14 13.85
N GLU A 125 -7.03 14.16 14.96
CA GLU A 125 -6.62 12.95 15.69
C GLU A 125 -7.82 12.08 16.06
N GLU A 126 -8.95 12.69 16.50
CA GLU A 126 -10.18 11.95 16.81
C GLU A 126 -10.70 11.19 15.58
N THR A 127 -10.61 11.79 14.40
CA THR A 127 -10.99 11.15 13.15
C THR A 127 -10.05 9.98 12.81
N MET A 128 -8.73 10.16 13.01
CA MET A 128 -7.75 9.10 12.83
C MET A 128 -8.03 7.93 13.79
N ARG A 129 -8.39 8.21 15.04
CA ARG A 129 -8.74 7.20 16.04
C ARG A 129 -9.96 6.37 15.66
N LYS A 130 -10.98 6.99 15.07
CA LYS A 130 -12.17 6.29 14.55
C LYS A 130 -11.83 5.33 13.38
N TRP A 131 -10.79 5.65 12.60
CA TRP A 131 -10.36 4.82 11.46
C TRP A 131 -9.26 3.84 11.82
N TRP A 132 -8.77 3.89 13.05
CA TRP A 132 -7.66 3.05 13.50
C TRP A 132 -8.01 1.57 13.46
N LEU A 133 -7.14 0.78 12.82
CA LEU A 133 -7.23 -0.68 12.76
C LEU A 133 -6.02 -1.27 13.48
N ALA A 134 -6.28 -2.05 14.54
CA ALA A 134 -5.22 -2.73 15.27
C ALA A 134 -4.71 -3.93 14.46
N ARG A 135 -3.52 -3.79 13.84
CA ARG A 135 -2.82 -4.87 13.11
C ARG A 135 -3.72 -5.69 12.17
N ASP A 136 -4.37 -5.01 11.23
CA ASP A 136 -5.23 -5.65 10.21
C ASP A 136 -4.39 -6.42 9.17
N LEU A 137 -3.70 -7.49 9.60
CA LEU A 137 -2.81 -8.30 8.76
C LEU A 137 -3.61 -9.20 7.82
N LEU A 138 -3.13 -9.34 6.56
CA LEU A 138 -3.71 -10.28 5.58
C LEU A 138 -3.45 -11.74 5.95
N PHE A 139 -2.27 -12.01 6.49
CA PHE A 139 -1.79 -13.35 6.80
C PHE A 139 -1.38 -13.43 8.28
N PRO A 140 -2.33 -13.34 9.24
CA PRO A 140 -2.01 -13.24 10.66
C PRO A 140 -1.26 -14.46 11.22
N GLN A 141 -1.39 -15.63 10.58
CA GLN A 141 -0.71 -16.87 10.97
C GLN A 141 0.55 -17.17 10.15
N GLU A 142 0.86 -16.36 9.13
CA GLU A 142 1.96 -16.58 8.20
C GLU A 142 2.79 -15.29 8.07
N SER A 143 3.53 -14.95 9.11
CA SER A 143 4.32 -13.71 9.23
C SER A 143 5.33 -13.47 8.09
N LEU A 144 5.70 -14.50 7.35
CA LEU A 144 6.61 -14.40 6.19
C LEU A 144 5.91 -13.90 4.92
N LYS A 145 4.59 -13.95 4.86
CA LYS A 145 3.83 -13.50 3.68
C LYS A 145 3.51 -12.01 3.68
N GLU A 146 3.48 -11.37 4.85
CA GLU A 146 3.29 -9.93 5.00
C GLU A 146 4.43 -9.37 5.85
N ARG A 147 5.33 -8.62 5.22
CA ARG A 147 6.49 -8.02 5.87
C ARG A 147 6.08 -6.80 6.67
N LEU A 148 6.60 -6.67 7.89
CA LEU A 148 6.26 -5.56 8.78
C LEU A 148 7.28 -4.43 8.65
N ILE A 149 6.80 -3.23 8.35
CA ILE A 149 7.56 -1.98 8.49
C ILE A 149 7.29 -1.43 9.88
N LYS A 150 8.32 -1.36 10.72
CA LYS A 150 8.20 -0.98 12.14
C LYS A 150 8.55 0.49 12.37
N GLU A 151 8.22 0.96 13.57
CA GLU A 151 8.68 2.25 14.06
C GLU A 151 10.22 2.36 14.03
N GLY A 152 10.72 3.57 13.85
CA GLY A 152 12.15 3.84 13.81
C GLY A 152 12.81 3.61 12.45
N GLN A 153 12.18 2.87 11.52
CA GLN A 153 12.72 2.76 10.16
C GLN A 153 12.60 4.09 9.42
N THR A 154 13.71 4.55 8.88
CA THR A 154 13.77 5.72 8.00
C THR A 154 13.17 5.42 6.63
N ILE A 155 12.87 6.47 5.86
CA ILE A 155 12.42 6.34 4.47
C ILE A 155 13.46 5.59 3.64
N ALA A 156 14.74 5.95 3.78
CA ALA A 156 15.82 5.32 3.02
C ALA A 156 15.97 3.82 3.34
N GLU A 157 15.94 3.45 4.62
CA GLU A 157 15.99 2.04 5.03
C GLU A 157 14.81 1.24 4.49
N THR A 158 13.58 1.81 4.55
CA THR A 158 12.39 1.14 4.06
C THR A 158 12.44 0.96 2.54
N VAL A 159 12.85 1.98 1.79
CA VAL A 159 13.01 1.89 0.33
C VAL A 159 14.08 0.86 -0.02
N ASN A 160 15.25 0.89 0.63
CA ASN A 160 16.33 -0.07 0.38
C ASN A 160 15.88 -1.52 0.69
N GLN A 161 15.10 -1.73 1.74
CA GLN A 161 14.52 -3.05 2.04
C GLN A 161 13.60 -3.51 0.92
N ILE A 162 12.67 -2.67 0.46
CA ILE A 162 11.75 -3.01 -0.63
C ILE A 162 12.52 -3.34 -1.91
N MET A 163 13.55 -2.55 -2.22
CA MET A 163 14.40 -2.77 -3.39
C MET A 163 15.17 -4.10 -3.31
N ALA A 164 15.75 -4.41 -2.15
CA ALA A 164 16.46 -5.68 -1.93
C ALA A 164 15.52 -6.88 -2.06
N ASP A 165 14.33 -6.80 -1.44
CA ASP A 165 13.30 -7.83 -1.52
C ASP A 165 12.80 -8.04 -2.96
N TYR A 166 12.63 -6.93 -3.72
CA TYR A 166 12.25 -6.98 -5.14
C TYR A 166 13.30 -7.70 -5.98
N GLU A 167 14.58 -7.36 -5.83
CA GLU A 167 15.67 -8.00 -6.57
C GLU A 167 15.83 -9.48 -6.18
N GLU A 168 15.59 -9.83 -4.92
CA GLU A 168 15.61 -11.22 -4.46
C GLU A 168 14.56 -12.07 -5.18
N ILE A 169 13.30 -11.58 -5.27
CA ILE A 169 12.24 -12.32 -5.97
C ILE A 169 12.52 -12.39 -7.47
N ARG A 170 13.02 -11.30 -8.06
CA ARG A 170 13.34 -11.23 -9.49
C ARG A 170 14.41 -12.24 -9.92
N ARG A 171 15.37 -12.55 -9.04
CA ARG A 171 16.48 -13.50 -9.33
C ARG A 171 16.09 -14.97 -9.15
N ARG A 172 14.93 -15.26 -8.57
CA ARG A 172 14.47 -16.64 -8.36
C ARG A 172 13.87 -17.29 -9.61
N ASP A 173 13.81 -16.56 -10.71
CA ASP A 173 13.43 -17.01 -12.05
C ASP A 173 14.66 -17.29 -12.90
#